data_7c3dafbec8ffc93a13e267732d812226
#
_entry.id   7c3dafbec8ffc93a13e267732d812226
#
_cell.length_a   1.000
_cell.length_b   1.000
_cell.length_c   1.000
_cell.angle_alpha   90.00
_cell.angle_beta   90.00
_cell.angle_gamma   90.00
#
_symmetry.space_group_name_H-M   'P 1'
#
loop_
_entity.id
_entity.type
_entity.pdbx_description
1 polymer ?
#
loop_
_entity_poly.entity_id
_entity_poly.type
_entity_poly.pdbx_seq_one_letter_code
_entity_poly.pdbx_strand_id
1 'polypeptide(L)'
;MDRTQILLVGLPIFLFFSDVFNLFSPPPPSKPTTHHHHHHHPSIQPNPQTTTHIQEPILDFPTQKQSGIGPIGVGNTVNIDFCTSCSYKGNAVTVKNMLEAEFPGINVVLANYPAPLPKRLLSKVVPVVQFGLIITISAGEQIFPRLGITPPPWYYSLRSNRFGSMASIWLLGNFLQSFLQSSGAFEVYCNGDLIFSKLQQKRFPGEIELRDLVSRTIANPRYV
;
A
#
# COMPACT_ATOMS: atom_id res chain seq x y z
N MET A 1 -32.01 -29.00 -4.16
CA MET A 1 -31.27 -27.77 -3.74
C MET A 1 -32.27 -26.65 -3.92
N ASP A 2 -32.63 -26.02 -2.82
CA ASP A 2 -33.56 -24.89 -2.85
C ASP A 2 -32.89 -23.67 -3.51
N ARG A 3 -33.69 -22.91 -4.27
CA ARG A 3 -33.20 -21.73 -5.02
C ARG A 3 -32.45 -20.72 -4.09
N THR A 4 -32.86 -20.66 -2.83
CA THR A 4 -32.20 -19.86 -1.79
C THR A 4 -30.82 -20.37 -1.42
N GLN A 5 -30.57 -21.68 -1.44
CA GLN A 5 -29.24 -22.25 -1.18
C GLN A 5 -28.26 -21.97 -2.33
N ILE A 6 -28.77 -22.03 -3.58
CA ILE A 6 -27.96 -21.68 -4.76
C ILE A 6 -27.56 -20.21 -4.75
N LEU A 7 -28.47 -19.30 -4.33
CA LEU A 7 -28.19 -17.88 -4.18
C LEU A 7 -27.18 -17.61 -3.05
N LEU A 8 -27.35 -18.27 -1.89
CA LEU A 8 -26.50 -18.07 -0.71
C LEU A 8 -25.06 -18.57 -0.91
N VAL A 9 -24.85 -19.59 -1.75
CA VAL A 9 -23.53 -20.13 -2.08
C VAL A 9 -22.99 -19.52 -3.38
N GLY A 10 -23.86 -19.30 -4.37
CA GLY A 10 -23.48 -18.78 -5.68
C GLY A 10 -23.08 -17.31 -5.66
N LEU A 11 -23.75 -16.47 -4.84
CA LEU A 11 -23.48 -15.03 -4.77
C LEU A 11 -22.07 -14.73 -4.24
N PRO A 12 -21.61 -15.28 -3.09
CA PRO A 12 -20.24 -15.05 -2.64
C PRO A 12 -19.18 -15.63 -3.58
N ILE A 13 -19.47 -16.76 -4.23
CA ILE A 13 -18.57 -17.33 -5.24
C ILE A 13 -18.48 -16.42 -6.46
N PHE A 14 -19.61 -15.90 -6.94
CA PHE A 14 -19.65 -14.97 -8.07
C PHE A 14 -18.95 -13.65 -7.76
N LEU A 15 -19.17 -13.07 -6.58
CA LEU A 15 -18.46 -11.85 -6.14
C LEU A 15 -16.96 -12.09 -6.03
N PHE A 16 -16.55 -13.24 -5.52
CA PHE A 16 -15.14 -13.59 -5.41
C PHE A 16 -14.49 -13.78 -6.79
N PHE A 17 -15.14 -14.45 -7.73
CA PHE A 17 -14.63 -14.56 -9.09
C PHE A 17 -14.61 -13.21 -9.81
N SER A 18 -15.59 -12.34 -9.56
CA SER A 18 -15.60 -10.97 -10.08
C SER A 18 -14.39 -10.17 -9.58
N ASP A 19 -14.02 -10.27 -8.30
CA ASP A 19 -12.84 -9.63 -7.75
C ASP A 19 -11.54 -10.22 -8.29
N VAL A 20 -11.48 -11.53 -8.49
CA VAL A 20 -10.33 -12.19 -9.13
C VAL A 20 -10.16 -11.74 -10.58
N PHE A 21 -11.26 -11.61 -11.34
CA PHE A 21 -11.20 -11.07 -12.70
C PHE A 21 -10.76 -9.59 -12.72
N ASN A 22 -11.20 -8.76 -11.77
CA ASN A 22 -10.75 -7.37 -11.64
C ASN A 22 -9.25 -7.24 -11.28
N LEU A 23 -8.68 -8.23 -10.57
CA LEU A 23 -7.23 -8.24 -10.29
C LEU A 23 -6.38 -8.48 -11.55
N PHE A 24 -6.95 -9.12 -12.58
CA PHE A 24 -6.26 -9.36 -13.86
C PHE A 24 -6.58 -8.31 -14.93
N SER A 25 -7.53 -7.40 -14.66
CA SER A 25 -7.85 -6.29 -15.56
C SER A 25 -6.83 -5.17 -15.38
N PRO A 26 -6.30 -4.57 -16.46
CA PRO A 26 -5.43 -3.42 -16.33
C PRO A 26 -6.20 -2.26 -15.68
N PRO A 27 -5.56 -1.45 -14.81
CA PRO A 27 -6.21 -0.34 -14.15
C PRO A 27 -6.78 0.63 -15.19
N PRO A 28 -8.01 1.13 -15.00
CA PRO A 28 -8.59 2.11 -15.91
C PRO A 28 -7.69 3.36 -15.97
N PRO A 29 -7.55 4.00 -17.15
CA PRO A 29 -6.75 5.21 -17.29
C PRO A 29 -7.29 6.28 -16.33
N SER A 30 -6.39 6.90 -15.57
CA SER A 30 -6.71 7.96 -14.63
C SER A 30 -7.40 9.11 -15.37
N LYS A 31 -8.65 9.39 -15.01
CA LYS A 31 -9.38 10.56 -15.53
C LYS A 31 -8.61 11.82 -15.11
N PRO A 32 -8.39 12.78 -16.01
CA PRO A 32 -7.81 14.05 -15.64
C PRO A 32 -8.73 14.75 -14.65
N THR A 33 -8.22 15.04 -13.47
CA THR A 33 -8.93 15.79 -12.42
C THR A 33 -8.99 17.23 -12.89
N THR A 34 -10.13 17.65 -13.39
CA THR A 34 -10.40 19.07 -13.69
C THR A 34 -10.56 19.78 -12.34
N HIS A 35 -9.52 20.49 -11.92
CA HIS A 35 -9.61 21.40 -10.78
C HIS A 35 -10.49 22.58 -11.18
N HIS A 36 -11.75 22.57 -10.75
CA HIS A 36 -12.56 23.76 -10.73
C HIS A 36 -12.08 24.67 -9.60
N HIS A 37 -11.30 25.68 -9.96
CA HIS A 37 -11.03 26.82 -9.10
C HIS A 37 -12.33 27.62 -8.93
N HIS A 38 -12.99 27.47 -7.80
CA HIS A 38 -13.99 28.44 -7.34
C HIS A 38 -13.25 29.68 -6.80
N HIS A 39 -13.17 30.69 -7.65
CA HIS A 39 -12.85 32.04 -7.22
C HIS A 39 -14.02 32.59 -6.41
N HIS A 40 -13.93 32.59 -5.09
CA HIS A 40 -14.72 33.45 -4.25
C HIS A 40 -14.04 34.81 -4.20
N HIS A 41 -14.62 35.79 -4.90
CA HIS A 41 -14.36 37.19 -4.66
C HIS A 41 -15.10 37.65 -3.39
N PRO A 42 -14.41 38.17 -2.37
CA PRO A 42 -15.06 39.04 -1.40
C PRO A 42 -14.99 40.49 -1.91
N SER A 43 -16.15 41.03 -2.17
CA SER A 43 -16.34 42.48 -2.39
C SER A 43 -16.08 43.22 -1.09
N ILE A 44 -15.03 44.03 -1.05
CA ILE A 44 -14.76 44.96 0.06
C ILE A 44 -15.31 46.33 -0.34
N GLN A 45 -16.33 46.77 0.38
CA GLN A 45 -16.74 48.18 0.39
C GLN A 45 -15.79 48.98 1.29
N PRO A 46 -15.41 50.22 0.90
CA PRO A 46 -14.56 51.06 1.72
C PRO A 46 -15.41 51.87 2.70
N ASN A 47 -15.00 51.89 3.97
CA ASN A 47 -15.45 52.90 4.93
C ASN A 47 -14.23 53.56 5.57
N PRO A 48 -14.18 54.89 5.63
CA PRO A 48 -13.00 55.67 6.06
C PRO A 48 -13.06 56.04 7.55
N GLN A 49 -11.86 56.33 8.07
CA GLN A 49 -11.52 56.92 9.40
C GLN A 49 -11.13 55.89 10.46
N THR A 50 -9.94 55.92 11.03
CA THR A 50 -9.36 56.97 11.85
C THR A 50 -7.88 56.60 12.15
N THR A 51 -7.02 57.57 12.04
CA THR A 51 -5.61 57.65 12.38
C THR A 51 -5.32 57.26 13.84
N THR A 52 -4.33 56.36 14.04
CA THR A 52 -3.43 56.49 15.23
C THR A 52 -2.11 55.80 14.90
N HIS A 53 -1.04 56.58 14.83
CA HIS A 53 0.33 56.18 14.76
C HIS A 53 0.76 55.41 16.01
N ILE A 54 1.15 54.15 15.85
CA ILE A 54 2.08 53.49 16.78
C ILE A 54 3.20 52.92 15.91
N GLN A 55 4.37 53.55 15.99
CA GLN A 55 5.60 53.11 15.42
C GLN A 55 6.12 51.94 16.27
N GLU A 56 5.98 50.67 15.76
CA GLU A 56 6.77 49.58 16.27
C GLU A 56 8.09 49.48 15.48
N PRO A 57 9.21 49.20 16.14
CA PRO A 57 10.52 49.12 15.47
C PRO A 57 10.52 47.87 14.58
N ILE A 58 10.72 48.08 13.28
CA ILE A 58 10.98 47.03 12.31
C ILE A 58 12.31 46.40 12.68
N LEU A 59 12.30 45.23 13.29
CA LEU A 59 13.46 44.36 13.37
C LEU A 59 13.72 43.84 11.95
N ASP A 60 14.66 44.49 11.26
CA ASP A 60 15.26 43.99 10.03
C ASP A 60 15.99 42.66 10.34
N PHE A 61 15.30 41.55 10.15
CA PHE A 61 16.00 40.27 10.01
C PHE A 61 16.73 40.31 8.67
N PRO A 62 18.02 40.02 8.62
CA PRO A 62 18.72 39.93 7.35
C PRO A 62 18.07 38.86 6.53
N THR A 63 17.35 39.25 5.46
CA THR A 63 16.89 38.39 4.41
C THR A 63 18.10 37.66 3.88
N GLN A 64 18.25 36.40 4.32
CA GLN A 64 19.26 35.51 3.79
C GLN A 64 18.98 35.42 2.29
N LYS A 65 19.82 36.12 1.50
CA LYS A 65 19.86 35.96 0.05
C LYS A 65 19.91 34.48 -0.25
N GLN A 66 18.78 33.91 -0.69
CA GLN A 66 18.79 32.64 -1.38
C GLN A 66 19.68 32.84 -2.61
N SER A 67 20.96 32.51 -2.44
CA SER A 67 21.84 32.28 -3.58
C SER A 67 21.15 31.31 -4.49
N GLY A 68 20.94 31.70 -5.73
CA GLY A 68 20.21 30.92 -6.75
C GLY A 68 20.95 29.62 -7.10
N ILE A 69 20.85 28.66 -6.19
CA ILE A 69 21.08 27.27 -6.48
C ILE A 69 19.73 26.81 -7.05
N GLY A 70 19.71 26.37 -8.29
CA GLY A 70 18.53 25.76 -8.89
C GLY A 70 17.97 24.70 -7.95
N PRO A 71 16.71 24.27 -8.10
CA PRO A 71 16.06 23.36 -7.15
C PRO A 71 16.93 22.12 -6.94
N ILE A 72 17.41 21.97 -5.71
CA ILE A 72 18.43 20.98 -5.27
C ILE A 72 18.05 19.54 -5.64
N GLY A 73 16.77 19.28 -5.82
CA GLY A 73 16.24 17.96 -6.14
C GLY A 73 16.19 17.62 -7.63
N VAL A 74 16.36 18.59 -8.54
CA VAL A 74 16.20 18.36 -9.99
C VAL A 74 17.24 17.36 -10.51
N GLY A 75 16.75 16.36 -11.27
CA GLY A 75 17.56 15.28 -11.82
C GLY A 75 17.84 14.12 -10.87
N ASN A 76 17.42 14.21 -9.61
CA ASN A 76 17.56 13.12 -8.66
C ASN A 76 16.27 12.35 -8.50
N THR A 77 16.38 11.00 -8.39
CA THR A 77 15.24 10.10 -8.20
C THR A 77 15.43 9.30 -6.92
N VAL A 78 14.40 9.32 -6.07
CA VAL A 78 14.32 8.46 -4.88
C VAL A 78 13.27 7.39 -5.12
N ASN A 79 13.67 6.11 -5.07
CA ASN A 79 12.77 4.98 -5.12
C ASN A 79 12.55 4.44 -3.71
N ILE A 80 11.27 4.33 -3.30
CA ILE A 80 10.87 3.73 -2.03
C ILE A 80 10.15 2.43 -2.34
N ASP A 81 10.84 1.32 -2.11
CA ASP A 81 10.32 -0.01 -2.31
C ASP A 81 9.77 -0.55 -0.99
N PHE A 82 8.47 -0.75 -0.89
CA PHE A 82 7.83 -1.13 0.37
C PHE A 82 6.91 -2.34 0.24
N CYS A 83 6.69 -3.01 1.36
CA CYS A 83 5.74 -4.10 1.47
C CYS A 83 4.30 -3.57 1.49
N THR A 84 3.55 -3.81 0.41
CA THR A 84 2.14 -3.39 0.32
C THR A 84 1.25 -4.17 1.28
N SER A 85 1.48 -5.49 1.44
CA SER A 85 0.73 -6.36 2.35
C SER A 85 0.99 -6.07 3.84
N CYS A 86 2.05 -5.31 4.16
CA CYS A 86 2.43 -4.96 5.53
C CYS A 86 1.83 -3.62 6.01
N SER A 87 0.91 -3.01 5.27
CA SER A 87 0.33 -1.68 5.55
C SER A 87 1.37 -0.53 5.59
N TYR A 88 2.54 -0.70 4.96
CA TYR A 88 3.59 0.34 4.94
C TYR A 88 3.34 1.46 3.93
N LYS A 89 2.25 1.36 3.16
CA LYS A 89 1.88 2.38 2.17
C LYS A 89 1.73 3.78 2.78
N GLY A 90 1.10 3.88 3.96
CA GLY A 90 0.96 5.15 4.67
C GLY A 90 2.32 5.79 4.97
N ASN A 91 3.24 5.02 5.55
CA ASN A 91 4.59 5.51 5.85
C ASN A 91 5.35 5.90 4.57
N ALA A 92 5.21 5.13 3.50
CA ALA A 92 5.86 5.44 2.21
C ALA A 92 5.35 6.76 1.61
N VAL A 93 4.03 7.01 1.68
CA VAL A 93 3.42 8.27 1.23
C VAL A 93 3.87 9.45 2.09
N THR A 94 3.92 9.29 3.42
CA THR A 94 4.42 10.34 4.33
C THR A 94 5.87 10.70 4.01
N VAL A 95 6.72 9.70 3.84
CA VAL A 95 8.14 9.91 3.47
C VAL A 95 8.25 10.58 2.09
N LYS A 96 7.46 10.15 1.11
CA LYS A 96 7.41 10.81 -0.20
C LYS A 96 7.10 12.28 -0.07
N ASN A 97 5.99 12.64 0.59
CA ASN A 97 5.57 14.04 0.75
C ASN A 97 6.62 14.87 1.49
N MET A 98 7.27 14.30 2.50
CA MET A 98 8.35 14.95 3.24
C MET A 98 9.55 15.23 2.32
N LEU A 99 10.00 14.26 1.52
CA LEU A 99 11.14 14.43 0.63
C LEU A 99 10.86 15.42 -0.51
N GLU A 100 9.65 15.39 -1.09
CA GLU A 100 9.24 16.33 -2.13
C GLU A 100 9.14 17.78 -1.61
N ALA A 101 8.75 17.96 -0.33
CA ALA A 101 8.71 19.26 0.32
C ALA A 101 10.12 19.80 0.65
N GLU A 102 11.04 18.94 1.11
CA GLU A 102 12.39 19.32 1.51
C GLU A 102 13.33 19.54 0.31
N PHE A 103 13.19 18.73 -0.74
CA PHE A 103 14.04 18.77 -1.93
C PHE A 103 13.20 19.12 -3.18
N PRO A 104 12.90 20.40 -3.43
CA PRO A 104 12.09 20.79 -4.57
C PRO A 104 12.67 20.28 -5.90
N GLY A 105 11.83 19.60 -6.69
CA GLY A 105 12.23 19.02 -7.97
C GLY A 105 12.77 17.58 -7.91
N ILE A 106 12.83 16.96 -6.73
CA ILE A 106 13.15 15.53 -6.60
C ILE A 106 11.98 14.68 -7.11
N ASN A 107 12.29 13.58 -7.79
CA ASN A 107 11.29 12.62 -8.23
C ASN A 107 11.21 11.45 -7.25
N VAL A 108 10.10 11.32 -6.49
CA VAL A 108 9.93 10.21 -5.54
C VAL A 108 8.95 9.18 -6.09
N VAL A 109 9.47 7.98 -6.38
CA VAL A 109 8.73 6.84 -6.93
C VAL A 109 8.45 5.83 -5.83
N LEU A 110 7.20 5.41 -5.71
CA LEU A 110 6.76 4.37 -4.79
C LEU A 110 6.58 3.06 -5.54
N ALA A 111 7.26 2.00 -5.10
CA ALA A 111 7.16 0.69 -5.71
C ALA A 111 6.87 -0.41 -4.68
N ASN A 112 6.26 -1.50 -5.15
CA ASN A 112 5.98 -2.65 -4.29
C ASN A 112 7.20 -3.59 -4.26
N TYR A 113 7.70 -3.87 -3.05
CA TYR A 113 8.73 -4.89 -2.83
C TYR A 113 8.09 -6.28 -2.73
N PRO A 114 8.28 -7.17 -3.70
CA PRO A 114 7.65 -8.48 -3.70
C PRO A 114 8.19 -9.38 -2.58
N ALA A 115 7.35 -10.28 -2.08
CA ALA A 115 7.79 -11.32 -1.17
C ALA A 115 8.80 -12.26 -1.85
N PRO A 116 9.73 -12.87 -1.09
CA PRO A 116 10.71 -13.83 -1.62
C PRO A 116 10.02 -15.00 -2.33
N LEU A 117 10.64 -15.49 -3.39
CA LEU A 117 10.10 -16.52 -4.29
C LEU A 117 9.39 -17.70 -3.57
N PRO A 118 9.99 -18.36 -2.53
CA PRO A 118 9.34 -19.50 -1.87
C PRO A 118 8.03 -19.09 -1.20
N LYS A 119 7.97 -17.94 -0.52
CA LYS A 119 6.73 -17.43 0.08
C LYS A 119 5.69 -17.09 -0.99
N ARG A 120 6.12 -16.50 -2.10
CA ARG A 120 5.24 -16.13 -3.21
C ARG A 120 4.62 -17.34 -3.90
N LEU A 121 5.38 -18.42 -4.08
CA LEU A 121 4.87 -19.68 -4.62
C LEU A 121 3.87 -20.32 -3.65
N LEU A 122 4.23 -20.38 -2.37
CA LEU A 122 3.37 -20.95 -1.33
C LEU A 122 2.06 -20.16 -1.18
N SER A 123 2.09 -18.84 -1.31
CA SER A 123 0.87 -18.00 -1.25
C SER A 123 -0.14 -18.32 -2.36
N LYS A 124 0.30 -18.85 -3.50
CA LYS A 124 -0.60 -19.27 -4.59
C LYS A 124 -1.26 -20.63 -4.31
N VAL A 125 -0.64 -21.48 -3.49
CA VAL A 125 -1.17 -22.79 -3.12
C VAL A 125 -2.27 -22.64 -2.06
N VAL A 126 -2.15 -21.69 -1.14
CA VAL A 126 -3.10 -21.48 -0.05
C VAL A 126 -4.57 -21.40 -0.53
N PRO A 127 -4.94 -20.54 -1.50
CA PRO A 127 -6.33 -20.46 -1.93
C PRO A 127 -6.82 -21.77 -2.57
N VAL A 128 -5.98 -22.49 -3.29
CA VAL A 128 -6.36 -23.78 -3.90
C VAL A 128 -6.72 -24.80 -2.83
N VAL A 129 -5.90 -24.92 -1.79
CA VAL A 129 -6.17 -25.80 -0.64
C VAL A 129 -7.40 -25.35 0.12
N GLN A 130 -7.53 -24.05 0.36
CA GLN A 130 -8.68 -23.44 1.07
C GLN A 130 -10.00 -23.75 0.37
N PHE A 131 -10.09 -23.50 -0.94
CA PHE A 131 -11.27 -23.81 -1.72
C PHE A 131 -11.53 -25.32 -1.81
N GLY A 132 -10.48 -26.13 -1.99
CA GLY A 132 -10.60 -27.59 -1.96
C GLY A 132 -11.24 -28.10 -0.68
N LEU A 133 -10.81 -27.60 0.48
CA LEU A 133 -11.38 -27.97 1.78
C LEU A 133 -12.84 -27.50 1.93
N ILE A 134 -13.16 -26.28 1.51
CA ILE A 134 -14.53 -25.74 1.57
C ILE A 134 -15.47 -26.55 0.68
N ILE A 135 -15.04 -26.91 -0.53
CA ILE A 135 -15.82 -27.77 -1.45
C ILE A 135 -16.01 -29.18 -0.85
N THR A 136 -14.95 -29.74 -0.26
CA THR A 136 -15.03 -31.05 0.39
C THR A 136 -16.02 -31.04 1.55
N ILE A 137 -16.02 -30.02 2.41
CA ILE A 137 -16.99 -29.92 3.51
C ILE A 137 -18.42 -29.75 2.99
N SER A 138 -18.61 -29.00 1.91
CA SER A 138 -19.93 -28.69 1.37
C SER A 138 -20.54 -29.84 0.59
N ALA A 139 -19.77 -30.50 -0.27
CA ALA A 139 -20.23 -31.48 -1.26
C ALA A 139 -19.62 -32.88 -1.07
N GLY A 140 -18.86 -33.10 0.00
CA GLY A 140 -18.13 -34.36 0.22
C GLY A 140 -19.02 -35.60 0.21
N GLU A 141 -20.28 -35.53 0.70
CA GLU A 141 -21.24 -36.67 0.65
C GLU A 141 -21.53 -37.14 -0.77
N GLN A 142 -21.41 -36.25 -1.75
CA GLN A 142 -21.62 -36.59 -3.15
C GLN A 142 -20.32 -36.99 -3.85
N ILE A 143 -19.21 -36.44 -3.41
CA ILE A 143 -17.89 -36.62 -4.03
C ILE A 143 -17.27 -37.95 -3.62
N PHE A 144 -17.25 -38.29 -2.33
CA PHE A 144 -16.60 -39.51 -1.83
C PHE A 144 -17.20 -40.80 -2.43
N PRO A 145 -18.56 -40.99 -2.48
CA PRO A 145 -19.13 -42.18 -3.10
C PRO A 145 -18.85 -42.28 -4.60
N ARG A 146 -18.83 -41.14 -5.31
CA ARG A 146 -18.53 -41.14 -6.75
C ARG A 146 -17.08 -41.54 -7.05
N LEU A 147 -16.17 -41.24 -6.14
CA LEU A 147 -14.76 -41.62 -6.25
C LEU A 147 -14.47 -43.02 -5.66
N GLY A 148 -15.48 -43.70 -5.09
CA GLY A 148 -15.29 -44.99 -4.43
C GLY A 148 -14.40 -44.92 -3.18
N ILE A 149 -14.23 -43.73 -2.57
CA ILE A 149 -13.35 -43.50 -1.42
C ILE A 149 -14.21 -43.38 -0.15
N THR A 150 -13.82 -44.09 0.91
CA THR A 150 -14.43 -43.92 2.23
C THR A 150 -14.01 -42.57 2.85
N PRO A 151 -14.95 -41.72 3.33
CA PRO A 151 -14.61 -40.43 3.93
C PRO A 151 -13.68 -40.63 5.13
N PRO A 152 -12.60 -39.84 5.24
CA PRO A 152 -11.66 -39.90 6.38
C PRO A 152 -12.32 -39.37 7.66
N PRO A 153 -11.84 -39.77 8.85
CA PRO A 153 -12.42 -39.38 10.15
C PRO A 153 -12.50 -37.85 10.37
N TRP A 154 -11.51 -37.11 9.91
CA TRP A 154 -11.48 -35.64 10.02
C TRP A 154 -12.62 -34.94 9.28
N TYR A 155 -13.13 -35.56 8.19
CA TYR A 155 -14.25 -35.04 7.42
C TYR A 155 -15.52 -34.92 8.27
N TYR A 156 -15.84 -35.93 9.05
CA TYR A 156 -17.01 -35.93 9.92
C TYR A 156 -16.90 -34.86 11.03
N SER A 157 -15.71 -34.65 11.56
CA SER A 157 -15.47 -33.59 12.55
C SER A 157 -15.68 -32.21 11.97
N LEU A 158 -15.17 -31.94 10.76
CA LEU A 158 -15.36 -30.66 10.09
C LEU A 158 -16.83 -30.45 9.65
N ARG A 159 -17.52 -31.52 9.31
CA ARG A 159 -18.91 -31.48 8.85
C ARG A 159 -19.90 -31.28 9.99
N SER A 160 -19.62 -31.75 11.18
CA SER A 160 -20.49 -31.59 12.36
C SER A 160 -20.79 -30.12 12.66
N ASN A 161 -19.83 -29.23 12.41
CA ASN A 161 -20.00 -27.79 12.48
C ASN A 161 -19.53 -27.12 11.18
N ARG A 162 -20.21 -27.41 10.09
CA ARG A 162 -19.76 -26.99 8.75
C ARG A 162 -19.57 -25.49 8.60
N PHE A 163 -20.46 -24.66 9.18
CA PHE A 163 -20.35 -23.21 9.08
C PHE A 163 -19.15 -22.69 9.85
N GLY A 164 -18.95 -23.15 11.07
CA GLY A 164 -17.77 -22.79 11.89
C GLY A 164 -16.47 -23.23 11.23
N SER A 165 -16.44 -24.47 10.69
CA SER A 165 -15.27 -24.99 9.97
C SER A 165 -14.96 -24.20 8.71
N MET A 166 -15.97 -23.87 7.90
CA MET A 166 -15.78 -23.08 6.68
C MET A 166 -15.29 -21.65 7.00
N ALA A 167 -15.89 -21.01 8.01
CA ALA A 167 -15.46 -19.69 8.46
C ALA A 167 -14.01 -19.71 8.99
N SER A 168 -13.65 -20.72 9.78
CA SER A 168 -12.28 -20.88 10.31
C SER A 168 -11.26 -21.10 9.20
N ILE A 169 -11.58 -21.96 8.22
CA ILE A 169 -10.71 -22.21 7.05
C ILE A 169 -10.55 -20.93 6.24
N TRP A 170 -11.63 -20.15 6.06
CA TRP A 170 -11.58 -18.89 5.35
C TRP A 170 -10.68 -17.87 6.04
N LEU A 171 -10.89 -17.64 7.32
CA LEU A 171 -10.11 -16.69 8.11
C LEU A 171 -8.63 -17.10 8.18
N LEU A 172 -8.37 -18.37 8.48
CA LEU A 172 -7.01 -18.90 8.59
C LEU A 172 -6.26 -18.84 7.24
N GLY A 173 -6.95 -19.18 6.14
CA GLY A 173 -6.39 -19.12 4.80
C GLY A 173 -6.03 -17.68 4.40
N ASN A 174 -6.90 -16.70 4.66
CA ASN A 174 -6.62 -15.30 4.39
C ASN A 174 -5.46 -14.76 5.24
N PHE A 175 -5.41 -15.13 6.53
CA PHE A 175 -4.30 -14.77 7.40
C PHE A 175 -2.98 -15.33 6.89
N LEU A 176 -2.96 -16.62 6.55
CA LEU A 176 -1.77 -17.30 6.04
C LEU A 176 -1.31 -16.71 4.70
N GLN A 177 -2.26 -16.40 3.81
CA GLN A 177 -1.95 -15.76 2.52
C GLN A 177 -1.34 -14.37 2.73
N SER A 178 -1.91 -13.54 3.61
CA SER A 178 -1.38 -12.23 3.94
C SER A 178 0.04 -12.32 4.53
N PHE A 179 0.27 -13.29 5.43
CA PHE A 179 1.59 -13.54 6.02
C PHE A 179 2.62 -13.96 4.96
N LEU A 180 2.25 -14.83 4.04
CA LEU A 180 3.13 -15.31 2.97
C LEU A 180 3.44 -14.22 1.94
N GLN A 181 2.53 -13.28 1.71
CA GLN A 181 2.74 -12.14 0.82
C GLN A 181 3.54 -11.01 1.47
N SER A 182 3.71 -11.06 2.79
CA SER A 182 4.45 -10.05 3.54
C SER A 182 5.96 -10.21 3.32
N SER A 183 6.59 -9.21 2.69
CA SER A 183 8.05 -9.11 2.57
C SER A 183 8.70 -8.43 3.77
N GLY A 184 7.95 -7.58 4.48
CA GLY A 184 8.45 -6.75 5.57
C GLY A 184 9.42 -5.65 5.13
N ALA A 185 9.60 -5.44 3.83
CA ALA A 185 10.56 -4.51 3.27
C ALA A 185 10.10 -3.05 3.35
N PHE A 186 11.05 -2.16 3.56
CA PHE A 186 10.98 -0.72 3.35
C PHE A 186 12.39 -0.27 3.01
N GLU A 187 12.68 -0.22 1.70
CA GLU A 187 14.00 0.03 1.16
C GLU A 187 13.98 1.35 0.43
N VAL A 188 14.95 2.21 0.68
CA VAL A 188 15.05 3.52 0.05
C VAL A 188 16.31 3.59 -0.78
N TYR A 189 16.14 3.89 -2.05
CA TYR A 189 17.23 4.07 -3.01
C TYR A 189 17.26 5.52 -3.47
N CYS A 190 18.44 6.09 -3.59
CA CYS A 190 18.63 7.41 -4.18
C CYS A 190 19.56 7.24 -5.39
N ASN A 191 19.09 7.63 -6.58
CA ASN A 191 19.80 7.48 -7.85
C ASN A 191 20.31 6.05 -8.13
N GLY A 192 19.60 5.03 -7.61
CA GLY A 192 19.96 3.62 -7.71
C GLY A 192 20.77 3.08 -6.54
N ASP A 193 21.38 3.93 -5.71
CA ASP A 193 22.12 3.50 -4.51
C ASP A 193 21.17 3.25 -3.35
N LEU A 194 21.31 2.11 -2.67
CA LEU A 194 20.56 1.78 -1.47
C LEU A 194 21.05 2.63 -0.29
N ILE A 195 20.26 3.60 0.14
CA ILE A 195 20.61 4.51 1.24
C ILE A 195 20.03 4.07 2.59
N PHE A 196 18.92 3.33 2.57
CA PHE A 196 18.32 2.78 3.79
C PHE A 196 17.65 1.44 3.52
N SER A 197 17.87 0.46 4.40
CA SER A 197 17.27 -0.87 4.33
C SER A 197 16.66 -1.28 5.66
N LYS A 198 15.33 -1.40 5.71
CA LYS A 198 14.63 -1.95 6.86
C LYS A 198 14.89 -3.45 7.03
N LEU A 199 15.10 -4.17 5.95
CA LEU A 199 15.41 -5.61 6.03
C LEU A 199 16.73 -5.86 6.76
N GLN A 200 17.71 -4.96 6.61
CA GLN A 200 19.00 -5.04 7.29
C GLN A 200 18.92 -4.49 8.71
N GLN A 201 18.38 -3.28 8.87
CA GLN A 201 18.39 -2.56 10.16
C GLN A 201 17.26 -2.97 11.11
N LYS A 202 16.24 -3.70 10.63
CA LYS A 202 15.06 -4.16 11.40
C LYS A 202 14.22 -3.05 12.04
N ARG A 203 14.36 -1.81 11.57
CA ARG A 203 13.62 -0.62 12.01
C ARG A 203 13.18 0.24 10.83
N PHE A 204 12.28 1.18 11.05
CA PHE A 204 11.98 2.22 10.08
C PHE A 204 13.01 3.35 10.16
N PRO A 205 13.23 4.10 9.05
CA PRO A 205 14.07 5.29 9.07
C PRO A 205 13.42 6.40 9.88
N GLY A 206 14.22 7.16 10.62
CA GLY A 206 13.80 8.44 11.17
C GLY A 206 13.71 9.50 10.07
N GLU A 207 12.84 10.50 10.21
CA GLU A 207 12.70 11.58 9.22
C GLU A 207 14.01 12.35 9.02
N ILE A 208 14.65 12.76 10.12
CA ILE A 208 15.93 13.50 10.09
C ILE A 208 17.03 12.64 9.45
N GLU A 209 17.10 11.35 9.82
CA GLU A 209 18.07 10.42 9.27
C GLU A 209 17.91 10.28 7.74
N LEU A 210 16.67 10.15 7.28
CA LEU A 210 16.41 9.97 5.84
C LEU A 210 16.72 11.23 5.03
N ARG A 211 16.40 12.43 5.57
CA ARG A 211 16.80 13.71 4.97
C ARG A 211 18.32 13.82 4.83
N ASP A 212 19.04 13.49 5.89
CA ASP A 212 20.51 13.54 5.90
C ASP A 212 21.11 12.55 4.90
N LEU A 213 20.60 11.32 4.84
CA LEU A 213 21.04 10.32 3.86
C LEU A 213 20.79 10.77 2.41
N VAL A 214 19.60 11.29 2.11
CA VAL A 214 19.27 11.79 0.77
C VAL A 214 20.15 13.01 0.43
N SER A 215 20.29 13.99 1.34
CA SER A 215 21.10 15.19 1.10
C SER A 215 22.56 14.86 0.82
N ARG A 216 23.16 13.94 1.57
CA ARG A 216 24.55 13.48 1.35
C ARG A 216 24.72 12.78 0.01
N THR A 217 23.74 11.97 -0.40
CA THR A 217 23.80 11.24 -1.67
C THR A 217 23.65 12.19 -2.86
N ILE A 218 22.77 13.20 -2.76
CA ILE A 218 22.62 14.24 -3.79
C ILE A 218 23.88 15.12 -3.87
N ALA A 219 24.46 15.49 -2.72
CA ALA A 219 25.65 16.34 -2.69
C ALA A 219 26.92 15.64 -3.17
N ASN A 220 26.99 14.33 -3.06
CA ASN A 220 28.18 13.54 -3.47
C ASN A 220 27.75 12.33 -4.34
N PRO A 221 27.32 12.59 -5.58
CA PRO A 221 26.98 11.49 -6.49
C PRO A 221 28.24 10.68 -6.73
N ARG A 222 28.22 9.39 -6.34
CA ARG A 222 29.29 8.47 -6.69
C ARG A 222 29.21 8.27 -8.19
N TYR A 223 30.24 8.75 -8.87
CA TYR A 223 30.42 8.48 -10.30
C TYR A 223 30.54 6.98 -10.47
N VAL A 224 29.57 6.38 -11.18
CA VAL A 224 29.65 5.02 -11.70
C VAL A 224 30.54 5.05 -12.92
#